data_a54649b15b3c7015627f42120f344b2d
#
_entry.id   a54649b15b3c7015627f42120f344b2d
#
_cell.length_a   1.000
_cell.length_b   1.000
_cell.length_c   1.000
_cell.angle_alpha   90.00
_cell.angle_beta   90.00
_cell.angle_gamma   90.00
#
_symmetry.space_group_name_H-M   'P 1'
#
loop_
_entity.id
_entity.type
_entity.pdbx_description
1 polymer ?
#
loop_
_entity_poly.entity_id
_entity_poly.type
_entity_poly.pdbx_seq_one_letter_code
_entity_poly.pdbx_strand_id
1 'polypeptide(L)'
;MLIRNAKDTAGKPIEVWLRGDKIAAIGQGLVVPEGEDVLDAKGRTILPAFIDTHCHWRTPGFEYKEDIATGSAAAAAGGYTFVNLMPNTKPVCSTPEIAHAVEAEAKRIGLCDANQTISITKDFDGKTIDHLLTLPEDIKFITEDGNGVMNNAVMARVFAIATERG
;
A
#
# COMPACT_ATOMS: atom_id res chain seq x y z
N MET A 1 -8.45 -1.99 -23.66
CA MET A 1 -8.46 -0.52 -23.76
C MET A 1 -7.12 -0.04 -24.25
N LEU A 2 -7.10 0.86 -25.25
CA LEU A 2 -5.87 1.48 -25.75
C LEU A 2 -5.79 2.93 -25.26
N ILE A 3 -4.70 3.30 -24.59
CA ILE A 3 -4.41 4.68 -24.20
C ILE A 3 -3.52 5.28 -25.29
N ARG A 4 -4.00 6.35 -25.95
CA ARG A 4 -3.29 7.10 -27.02
C ARG A 4 -2.94 8.51 -26.60
N ASN A 5 -2.08 9.15 -27.41
CA ASN A 5 -1.66 10.54 -27.21
C ASN A 5 -1.06 10.80 -25.82
N ALA A 6 -0.38 9.82 -25.27
CA ALA A 6 0.35 9.94 -24.00
C ALA A 6 1.83 10.27 -24.24
N LYS A 7 2.53 10.66 -23.19
CA LYS A 7 3.98 10.80 -23.13
C LYS A 7 4.56 9.96 -22.01
N ASP A 8 5.78 9.48 -22.20
CA ASP A 8 6.57 8.89 -21.11
C ASP A 8 7.22 9.99 -20.23
N THR A 9 7.99 9.58 -19.24
CA THR A 9 8.71 10.50 -18.32
C THR A 9 9.80 11.34 -19.02
N ALA A 10 10.27 10.93 -20.19
CA ALA A 10 11.20 11.66 -21.02
C ALA A 10 10.50 12.59 -22.03
N GLY A 11 9.17 12.65 -21.98
CA GLY A 11 8.34 13.47 -22.90
C GLY A 11 8.15 12.85 -24.28
N LYS A 12 8.57 11.60 -24.52
CA LYS A 12 8.37 10.93 -25.80
C LYS A 12 6.94 10.42 -25.94
N PRO A 13 6.31 10.56 -27.14
CA PRO A 13 4.98 10.00 -27.37
C PRO A 13 4.98 8.48 -27.15
N ILE A 14 3.98 7.99 -26.43
CA ILE A 14 3.73 6.55 -26.22
C ILE A 14 2.24 6.24 -26.28
N GLU A 15 1.95 4.98 -26.56
CA GLU A 15 0.65 4.35 -26.42
C GLU A 15 0.78 3.17 -25.48
N VAL A 16 -0.28 2.85 -24.74
CA VAL A 16 -0.34 1.70 -23.83
C VAL A 16 -1.60 0.92 -24.11
N TRP A 17 -1.45 -0.36 -24.44
CA TRP A 17 -2.59 -1.27 -24.62
C TRP A 17 -2.76 -2.14 -23.38
N LEU A 18 -3.96 -2.07 -22.80
CA LEU A 18 -4.38 -2.87 -21.64
C LEU A 18 -5.31 -3.99 -22.09
N ARG A 19 -5.06 -5.21 -21.60
CA ARG A 19 -5.95 -6.38 -21.75
C ARG A 19 -6.27 -6.93 -20.37
N GLY A 20 -7.52 -6.73 -19.95
CA GLY A 20 -7.91 -7.02 -18.57
C GLY A 20 -7.09 -6.18 -17.59
N ASP A 21 -6.45 -6.83 -16.66
CA ASP A 21 -5.61 -6.25 -15.60
C ASP A 21 -4.11 -6.09 -15.96
N LYS A 22 -3.77 -6.34 -17.24
CA LYS A 22 -2.37 -6.37 -17.68
C LYS A 22 -2.07 -5.38 -18.79
N ILE A 23 -0.85 -4.86 -18.78
CA ILE A 23 -0.27 -4.13 -19.90
C ILE A 23 0.14 -5.15 -20.97
N ALA A 24 -0.57 -5.15 -22.10
CA ALA A 24 -0.29 -6.06 -23.22
C ALA A 24 0.83 -5.54 -24.11
N ALA A 25 0.92 -4.21 -24.32
CA ALA A 25 1.97 -3.58 -25.11
C ALA A 25 2.17 -2.12 -24.73
N ILE A 26 3.40 -1.64 -24.89
CA ILE A 26 3.77 -0.23 -24.83
C ILE A 26 4.57 0.10 -26.09
N GLY A 27 4.23 1.19 -26.79
CA GLY A 27 4.92 1.57 -28.02
C GLY A 27 4.32 2.79 -28.68
N GLN A 28 4.53 2.91 -29.97
CA GLN A 28 3.88 3.91 -30.84
C GLN A 28 3.21 3.20 -32.01
N GLY A 29 2.05 3.72 -32.42
CA GLY A 29 1.32 3.15 -33.54
C GLY A 29 0.83 1.72 -33.29
N LEU A 30 0.42 1.40 -32.06
CA LEU A 30 -0.06 0.09 -31.68
C LEU A 30 -1.32 -0.28 -32.49
N VAL A 31 -1.27 -1.46 -33.10
CA VAL A 31 -2.42 -2.04 -33.78
C VAL A 31 -3.16 -2.92 -32.77
N VAL A 32 -4.42 -2.58 -32.51
CA VAL A 32 -5.30 -3.32 -31.61
C VAL A 32 -6.53 -3.82 -32.36
N PRO A 33 -7.26 -4.83 -31.85
CA PRO A 33 -8.48 -5.33 -32.43
C PRO A 33 -9.51 -4.23 -32.69
N GLU A 34 -10.32 -4.41 -33.71
CA GLU A 34 -11.46 -3.54 -34.01
C GLU A 34 -12.45 -3.55 -32.82
N GLY A 35 -12.97 -2.38 -32.47
CA GLY A 35 -13.89 -2.22 -31.33
C GLY A 35 -13.21 -2.10 -29.97
N GLU A 36 -11.87 -2.03 -29.91
CA GLU A 36 -11.15 -1.76 -28.66
C GLU A 36 -11.45 -0.34 -28.14
N ASP A 37 -11.77 -0.22 -26.85
CA ASP A 37 -11.96 1.08 -26.21
C ASP A 37 -10.68 1.93 -26.29
N VAL A 38 -10.83 3.22 -26.61
CA VAL A 38 -9.71 4.15 -26.72
C VAL A 38 -9.86 5.28 -25.72
N LEU A 39 -8.83 5.48 -24.89
CA LEU A 39 -8.66 6.63 -24.00
C LEU A 39 -7.63 7.60 -24.59
N ASP A 40 -8.05 8.83 -24.92
CA ASP A 40 -7.14 9.90 -25.33
C ASP A 40 -6.51 10.56 -24.09
N ALA A 41 -5.21 10.38 -23.90
CA ALA A 41 -4.46 10.99 -22.81
C ALA A 41 -4.20 12.49 -23.01
N LYS A 42 -4.50 13.07 -24.18
CA LYS A 42 -4.38 14.51 -24.49
C LYS A 42 -3.00 15.09 -24.17
N GLY A 43 -1.96 14.35 -24.48
CA GLY A 43 -0.57 14.76 -24.25
C GLY A 43 -0.11 14.65 -22.78
N ARG A 44 -0.90 14.06 -21.89
CA ARG A 44 -0.51 13.83 -20.48
C ARG A 44 0.59 12.79 -20.39
N THR A 45 1.41 12.92 -19.34
CA THR A 45 2.45 11.93 -19.03
C THR A 45 1.85 10.72 -18.33
N ILE A 46 2.20 9.52 -18.78
CA ILE A 46 1.92 8.27 -18.06
C ILE A 46 3.12 7.97 -17.17
N LEU A 47 2.81 7.62 -15.93
CA LEU A 47 3.76 7.24 -14.89
C LEU A 47 3.39 5.83 -14.37
N PRO A 48 4.36 5.07 -13.82
CA PRO A 48 4.01 3.99 -12.91
C PRO A 48 3.13 4.54 -11.77
N ALA A 49 2.19 3.73 -11.30
CA ALA A 49 1.37 4.11 -10.15
C ALA A 49 2.24 4.34 -8.91
N PHE A 50 1.78 5.20 -8.02
CA PHE A 50 2.51 5.53 -6.80
C PHE A 50 2.27 4.49 -5.70
N ILE A 51 3.26 4.38 -4.81
CA ILE A 51 3.20 3.62 -3.57
C ILE A 51 3.41 4.61 -2.42
N ASP A 52 2.51 4.60 -1.43
CA ASP A 52 2.70 5.35 -0.20
C ASP A 52 3.19 4.41 0.89
N THR A 53 4.39 4.64 1.39
CA THR A 53 5.02 3.78 2.39
C THR A 53 4.68 4.15 3.83
N HIS A 54 3.92 5.24 4.05
CA HIS A 54 3.54 5.71 5.38
C HIS A 54 2.20 6.46 5.35
N CYS A 55 1.11 5.73 5.59
CA CYS A 55 -0.26 6.25 5.48
C CYS A 55 -1.11 5.86 6.70
N HIS A 56 -2.22 6.56 6.93
CA HIS A 56 -3.09 6.33 8.08
C HIS A 56 -4.56 6.33 7.67
N TRP A 57 -5.18 5.15 7.57
CA TRP A 57 -6.63 5.02 7.36
C TRP A 57 -7.43 4.86 8.65
N ARG A 58 -6.78 4.93 9.79
CA ARG A 58 -7.38 5.10 11.11
C ARG A 58 -8.36 4.00 11.58
N THR A 59 -8.62 2.99 10.79
CA THR A 59 -9.43 1.82 11.12
C THR A 59 -8.53 0.68 11.64
N PRO A 60 -8.89 0.06 12.78
CA PRO A 60 -10.06 0.31 13.61
C PRO A 60 -9.92 1.46 14.60
N GLY A 61 -11.06 2.00 15.03
CA GLY A 61 -11.25 2.79 16.25
C GLY A 61 -11.15 4.30 16.13
N PHE A 62 -10.72 4.82 14.97
CA PHE A 62 -10.65 6.27 14.71
C PHE A 62 -11.29 6.62 13.37
N GLU A 63 -12.31 5.87 12.95
CA GLU A 63 -13.01 6.00 11.66
C GLU A 63 -13.60 7.40 11.45
N TYR A 64 -13.85 8.15 12.52
CA TYR A 64 -14.30 9.54 12.45
C TYR A 64 -13.25 10.52 11.88
N LYS A 65 -11.98 10.10 11.80
CA LYS A 65 -10.90 10.89 11.19
C LYS A 65 -10.68 10.49 9.74
N GLU A 66 -10.66 9.19 9.47
CA GLU A 66 -10.50 8.54 8.18
C GLU A 66 -10.91 7.08 8.31
N ASP A 67 -11.48 6.50 7.27
CA ASP A 67 -11.78 5.09 7.19
C ASP A 67 -11.15 4.44 5.94
N ILE A 68 -11.27 3.12 5.81
CA ILE A 68 -10.67 2.38 4.70
C ILE A 68 -11.30 2.79 3.36
N ALA A 69 -12.59 3.09 3.32
CA ALA A 69 -13.29 3.44 2.09
C ALA A 69 -12.88 4.83 1.59
N THR A 70 -12.88 5.83 2.47
CA THR A 70 -12.53 7.21 2.12
C THR A 70 -11.04 7.34 1.87
N GLY A 71 -10.20 6.70 2.68
CA GLY A 71 -8.75 6.69 2.50
C GLY A 71 -8.30 6.00 1.22
N SER A 72 -8.91 4.85 0.87
CA SER A 72 -8.60 4.18 -0.41
C SER A 72 -9.08 4.97 -1.62
N ALA A 73 -10.22 5.65 -1.53
CA ALA A 73 -10.70 6.55 -2.58
C ALA A 73 -9.76 7.76 -2.78
N ALA A 74 -9.27 8.35 -1.68
CA ALA A 74 -8.28 9.44 -1.74
C ALA A 74 -6.96 8.96 -2.34
N ALA A 75 -6.46 7.78 -1.97
CA ALA A 75 -5.27 7.17 -2.53
C ALA A 75 -5.42 6.96 -4.06
N ALA A 76 -6.51 6.33 -4.50
CA ALA A 76 -6.79 6.11 -5.92
C ALA A 76 -6.88 7.42 -6.71
N ALA A 77 -7.55 8.45 -6.16
CA ALA A 77 -7.62 9.78 -6.75
C ALA A 77 -6.25 10.47 -6.88
N GLY A 78 -5.32 10.17 -5.95
CA GLY A 78 -3.93 10.63 -5.97
C GLY A 78 -3.00 9.82 -6.89
N GLY A 79 -3.49 8.74 -7.50
CA GLY A 79 -2.69 7.85 -8.36
C GLY A 79 -1.90 6.79 -7.60
N TYR A 80 -2.23 6.53 -6.33
CA TYR A 80 -1.66 5.46 -5.52
C TYR A 80 -2.43 4.15 -5.74
N THR A 81 -1.73 3.08 -5.93
CA THR A 81 -2.31 1.72 -6.06
C THR A 81 -1.98 0.83 -4.88
N PHE A 82 -1.05 1.26 -4.05
CA PHE A 82 -0.65 0.54 -2.84
C PHE A 82 -0.27 1.53 -1.73
N VAL A 83 -0.69 1.23 -0.51
CA VAL A 83 -0.34 2.01 0.68
C VAL A 83 0.14 1.10 1.81
N ASN A 84 1.09 1.59 2.61
CA ASN A 84 1.54 0.92 3.83
C ASN A 84 0.98 1.66 5.04
N LEU A 85 0.08 1.02 5.78
CA LEU A 85 -0.69 1.62 6.86
C LEU A 85 0.02 1.50 8.20
N MET A 86 0.03 2.60 8.95
CA MET A 86 0.65 2.65 10.27
C MET A 86 -0.24 2.00 11.34
N PRO A 87 0.34 1.39 12.40
CA PRO A 87 -0.38 0.58 13.37
C PRO A 87 -1.06 1.38 14.49
N ASN A 88 -1.05 2.72 14.42
CA ASN A 88 -1.61 3.61 15.44
C ASN A 88 -3.14 3.72 15.40
N THR A 89 -3.78 2.59 15.50
CA THR A 89 -5.24 2.35 15.54
C THR A 89 -5.72 2.13 16.99
N LYS A 90 -7.00 1.82 17.19
CA LYS A 90 -7.57 1.49 18.50
C LYS A 90 -8.52 0.29 18.38
N PRO A 91 -8.12 -0.90 18.86
CA PRO A 91 -6.83 -1.17 19.48
C PRO A 91 -5.66 -0.92 18.54
N VAL A 92 -4.45 -0.74 19.11
CA VAL A 92 -3.21 -0.67 18.32
C VAL A 92 -3.07 -1.95 17.50
N CYS A 93 -2.66 -1.84 16.24
CA CYS A 93 -2.45 -3.01 15.42
C CYS A 93 -1.18 -3.76 15.86
N SER A 94 -1.33 -4.59 16.91
CA SER A 94 -0.27 -5.43 17.49
C SER A 94 -0.48 -6.91 17.19
N THR A 95 -1.49 -7.27 16.39
CA THR A 95 -1.81 -8.66 16.06
C THR A 95 -2.12 -8.87 14.59
N PRO A 96 -1.84 -10.07 14.04
CA PRO A 96 -2.15 -10.38 12.64
C PRO A 96 -3.64 -10.28 12.30
N GLU A 97 -4.52 -10.61 13.26
CA GLU A 97 -5.98 -10.58 13.02
C GLU A 97 -6.47 -9.18 12.68
N ILE A 98 -5.95 -8.14 13.35
CA ILE A 98 -6.29 -6.75 13.05
C ILE A 98 -5.75 -6.38 11.67
N ALA A 99 -4.50 -6.73 11.38
CA ALA A 99 -3.87 -6.43 10.10
C ALA A 99 -4.65 -7.05 8.93
N HIS A 100 -4.91 -8.34 9.02
CA HIS A 100 -5.65 -9.06 7.97
C HIS A 100 -7.09 -8.57 7.79
N ALA A 101 -7.75 -8.13 8.86
CA ALA A 101 -9.10 -7.57 8.74
C ALA A 101 -9.10 -6.24 7.94
N VAL A 102 -8.13 -5.37 8.18
CA VAL A 102 -7.96 -4.11 7.44
C VAL A 102 -7.64 -4.38 5.97
N GLU A 103 -6.69 -5.27 5.70
CA GLU A 103 -6.29 -5.64 4.34
C GLU A 103 -7.42 -6.31 3.55
N ALA A 104 -8.19 -7.19 4.20
CA ALA A 104 -9.35 -7.84 3.59
C ALA A 104 -10.44 -6.81 3.21
N GLU A 105 -10.68 -5.82 4.06
CA GLU A 105 -11.64 -4.76 3.76
C GLU A 105 -11.15 -3.85 2.63
N ALA A 106 -9.87 -3.46 2.61
CA ALA A 106 -9.27 -2.72 1.50
C ALA A 106 -9.42 -3.47 0.17
N LYS A 107 -9.14 -4.77 0.18
CA LYS A 107 -9.32 -5.65 -0.98
C LYS A 107 -10.77 -5.76 -1.41
N ARG A 108 -11.72 -5.82 -0.46
CA ARG A 108 -13.17 -5.85 -0.76
C ARG A 108 -13.63 -4.57 -1.44
N ILE A 109 -13.10 -3.41 -1.02
CA ILE A 109 -13.37 -2.10 -1.65
C ILE A 109 -12.75 -2.03 -3.03
N GLY A 110 -11.52 -2.53 -3.22
CA GLY A 110 -10.89 -2.72 -4.52
C GLY A 110 -10.43 -1.45 -5.23
N LEU A 111 -10.21 -0.36 -4.50
CA LEU A 111 -9.71 0.93 -5.06
C LEU A 111 -8.20 1.08 -4.95
N CYS A 112 -7.62 0.61 -3.85
CA CYS A 112 -6.20 0.66 -3.57
C CYS A 112 -5.84 -0.53 -2.69
N ASP A 113 -4.75 -1.23 -3.01
CA ASP A 113 -4.23 -2.28 -2.15
C ASP A 113 -3.58 -1.68 -0.91
N ALA A 114 -3.69 -2.39 0.21
CA ALA A 114 -3.10 -1.96 1.47
C ALA A 114 -2.32 -3.09 2.12
N ASN A 115 -1.20 -2.74 2.73
CA ASN A 115 -0.52 -3.55 3.74
C ASN A 115 -0.70 -2.85 5.09
N GLN A 116 -1.11 -3.59 6.10
CA GLN A 116 -1.22 -3.08 7.46
C GLN A 116 -0.01 -3.51 8.28
N THR A 117 0.78 -2.54 8.74
CA THR A 117 1.93 -2.83 9.61
C THR A 117 1.49 -3.23 11.00
N ILE A 118 2.34 -4.00 11.68
CA ILE A 118 2.18 -4.32 13.11
C ILE A 118 3.13 -3.45 13.95
N SER A 119 2.70 -3.08 15.16
CA SER A 119 3.54 -2.31 16.09
C SER A 119 4.77 -3.13 16.51
N ILE A 120 5.91 -2.46 16.68
CA ILE A 120 7.14 -3.09 17.17
C ILE A 120 6.94 -3.59 18.60
N THR A 121 6.39 -2.73 19.47
CA THR A 121 6.06 -3.13 20.83
C THR A 121 4.55 -3.30 20.99
N LYS A 122 4.13 -4.27 21.78
CA LYS A 122 2.72 -4.54 21.98
C LYS A 122 2.01 -3.30 22.54
N ASP A 123 0.97 -2.87 21.85
CA ASP A 123 0.16 -1.70 22.24
C ASP A 123 0.98 -0.41 22.46
N PHE A 124 2.15 -0.31 21.81
CA PHE A 124 3.10 0.81 21.97
C PHE A 124 3.64 0.97 23.39
N ASP A 125 3.81 -0.14 24.15
CA ASP A 125 4.28 -0.10 25.53
C ASP A 125 5.79 0.17 25.66
N GLY A 126 6.52 0.22 24.55
CA GLY A 126 7.96 0.51 24.47
C GLY A 126 8.88 -0.63 24.94
N LYS A 127 8.36 -1.84 25.22
CA LYS A 127 9.14 -2.94 25.82
C LYS A 127 8.73 -4.36 25.42
N THR A 128 7.46 -4.67 25.24
CA THR A 128 6.95 -6.03 24.99
C THR A 128 7.01 -6.35 23.50
N ILE A 129 7.82 -7.35 23.12
CA ILE A 129 8.06 -7.71 21.72
C ILE A 129 7.79 -9.20 21.40
N ASP A 130 7.27 -9.97 22.36
CA ASP A 130 7.11 -11.43 22.21
C ASP A 130 6.17 -11.81 21.07
N HIS A 131 5.19 -10.97 20.74
CA HIS A 131 4.27 -11.15 19.60
C HIS A 131 5.01 -11.21 18.26
N LEU A 132 6.17 -10.57 18.12
CA LEU A 132 6.96 -10.59 16.90
C LEU A 132 7.52 -11.97 16.57
N LEU A 133 7.71 -12.83 17.58
CA LEU A 133 8.26 -14.18 17.41
C LEU A 133 7.28 -15.12 16.70
N THR A 134 5.99 -14.83 16.77
CA THR A 134 4.90 -15.69 16.27
C THR A 134 4.12 -15.07 15.11
N LEU A 135 4.60 -13.96 14.55
CA LEU A 135 3.94 -13.36 13.38
C LEU A 135 3.96 -14.35 12.20
N PRO A 136 2.89 -14.46 11.42
CA PRO A 136 2.89 -15.24 10.20
C PRO A 136 3.83 -14.61 9.14
N GLU A 137 4.23 -15.41 8.15
CA GLU A 137 5.23 -15.01 7.15
C GLU A 137 4.75 -13.88 6.21
N ASP A 138 3.47 -13.69 6.06
CA ASP A 138 2.87 -12.64 5.23
C ASP A 138 2.95 -11.25 5.89
N ILE A 139 3.14 -11.17 7.20
CA ILE A 139 3.43 -9.90 7.88
C ILE A 139 4.90 -9.52 7.65
N LYS A 140 5.14 -8.54 6.77
CA LYS A 140 6.48 -8.13 6.32
C LYS A 140 6.98 -6.84 6.94
N PHE A 141 6.11 -6.03 7.53
CA PHE A 141 6.48 -4.71 8.02
C PHE A 141 6.03 -4.50 9.45
N ILE A 142 6.96 -4.03 10.26
CA ILE A 142 6.72 -3.61 11.64
C ILE A 142 7.20 -2.16 11.84
N THR A 143 6.50 -1.40 12.64
CA THR A 143 6.87 -0.01 12.93
C THR A 143 6.27 0.43 14.25
N GLU A 144 6.92 1.38 14.91
CA GLU A 144 6.36 2.05 16.09
C GLU A 144 5.71 3.39 15.73
N ASP A 145 5.61 3.69 14.42
CA ASP A 145 5.15 4.98 13.92
C ASP A 145 5.93 6.14 14.56
N GLY A 146 5.26 7.15 15.07
CA GLY A 146 5.88 8.29 15.74
C GLY A 146 6.25 8.10 17.22
N ASN A 147 6.00 6.91 17.81
CA ASN A 147 6.22 6.72 19.25
C ASN A 147 7.69 6.51 19.63
N GLY A 148 8.43 5.72 18.85
CA GLY A 148 9.82 5.39 19.12
C GLY A 148 10.02 4.44 20.31
N VAL A 149 10.93 3.48 20.16
CA VAL A 149 11.34 2.56 21.22
C VAL A 149 12.63 3.09 21.87
N MET A 150 12.54 3.65 23.06
CA MET A 150 13.64 4.33 23.72
C MET A 150 14.66 3.37 24.38
N ASN A 151 14.34 2.08 24.48
CA ASN A 151 15.22 1.07 25.06
C ASN A 151 16.07 0.41 23.97
N ASN A 152 17.36 0.71 23.94
CA ASN A 152 18.29 0.18 22.95
C ASN A 152 18.39 -1.37 22.97
N ALA A 153 18.26 -2.01 24.14
CA ALA A 153 18.29 -3.45 24.23
C ALA A 153 17.05 -4.09 23.59
N VAL A 154 15.88 -3.47 23.74
CA VAL A 154 14.65 -3.89 23.04
C VAL A 154 14.84 -3.76 21.54
N MET A 155 15.32 -2.60 21.03
CA MET A 155 15.55 -2.40 19.61
C MET A 155 16.60 -3.37 19.03
N ALA A 156 17.69 -3.63 19.74
CA ALA A 156 18.67 -4.62 19.31
C ALA A 156 18.04 -6.01 19.14
N ARG A 157 17.16 -6.40 20.07
CA ARG A 157 16.43 -7.69 19.97
C ARG A 157 15.43 -7.68 18.81
N VAL A 158 14.73 -6.57 18.56
CA VAL A 158 13.83 -6.42 17.41
C VAL A 158 14.58 -6.60 16.09
N PHE A 159 15.74 -5.95 15.92
CA PHE A 159 16.56 -6.11 14.72
C PHE A 159 17.03 -7.55 14.53
N ALA A 160 17.41 -8.25 15.61
CA ALA A 160 17.77 -9.66 15.53
C ALA A 160 16.59 -10.51 15.03
N ILE A 161 15.39 -10.34 15.60
CA ILE A 161 14.17 -11.02 15.17
C ILE A 161 13.85 -10.72 13.70
N ALA A 162 13.90 -9.44 13.29
CA ALA A 162 13.62 -9.04 11.91
C ALA A 162 14.62 -9.68 10.93
N THR A 163 15.92 -9.71 11.28
CA THR A 163 16.96 -10.34 10.46
C THR A 163 16.76 -11.87 10.32
N GLU A 164 16.37 -12.55 11.40
CA GLU A 164 16.08 -14.00 11.38
C GLU A 164 14.86 -14.35 10.52
N ARG A 165 13.94 -13.42 10.38
CA ARG A 165 12.69 -13.63 9.63
C ARG A 165 12.75 -13.22 8.15
N GLY A 166 13.76 -12.47 7.73
CA GLY A 166 13.95 -11.98 6.35
C GLY A 166 13.17 -10.72 6.07
#